data_349922f34f2af63e3921af3df8062bcd
#
_entry.id   349922f34f2af63e3921af3df8062bcd
#
_cell.length_a   1.000
_cell.length_b   1.000
_cell.length_c   1.000
_cell.angle_alpha   90.00
_cell.angle_beta   90.00
_cell.angle_gamma   90.00
#
_symmetry.space_group_name_H-M   'P 1'
#
loop_
_entity.id
_entity.type
_entity.pdbx_description
1 polymer ?
#
loop_
_entity_poly.entity_id
_entity_poly.type
_entity_poly.pdbx_seq_one_letter_code
_entity_poly.pdbx_strand_id
1 'polypeptide(L)'
;MDKEKTFIIGENVKIGENVTFGYNVIIEDDVTIGDNSYIDSNSIIRSNVTLGENSFIGANCIIGEYWMDFCIDRKKHCHPLIIGKDALIRSGSIIYAGSTMGEGFQTGHQVTIREKAKIGNHVSVGTLSDIQGNCEIGNYVRMHSNVHIGQLSVVDDFVWIYPYVVLTNDPTPPSDHFVGVHIHPFAIVATGSVVMPGIDIGQDSLVAAGCTVTKNVEPYSVVMGNPGKARADVRDIKSKFTGEPVYPWRHHFHNYMPWSESDFTTWYNSLNLEEICNYKIDSLIKEERE
;
A
#
# COMPACT_ATOMS: atom_id res chain seq x y z
N MET A 1 7.95 41.44 -3.01
CA MET A 1 9.15 40.79 -3.59
C MET A 1 8.71 39.43 -4.07
N ASP A 2 8.45 39.32 -5.36
CA ASP A 2 8.25 37.98 -5.97
C ASP A 2 9.61 37.28 -5.93
N LYS A 3 9.74 36.30 -5.06
CA LYS A 3 10.91 35.44 -5.09
C LYS A 3 10.75 34.54 -6.31
N GLU A 4 11.66 34.67 -7.26
CA GLU A 4 11.74 33.73 -8.38
C GLU A 4 11.79 32.32 -7.82
N LYS A 5 10.91 31.45 -8.30
CA LYS A 5 10.93 30.02 -7.98
C LYS A 5 12.19 29.43 -8.59
N THR A 6 13.05 28.86 -7.77
CA THR A 6 14.23 28.14 -8.22
C THR A 6 13.90 26.66 -8.36
N PHE A 7 14.17 26.09 -9.51
CA PHE A 7 14.10 24.63 -9.74
C PHE A 7 15.23 24.21 -10.68
N ILE A 8 15.68 22.99 -10.53
CA ILE A 8 16.73 22.40 -11.37
C ILE A 8 16.06 21.27 -12.17
N ILE A 9 16.25 21.28 -13.48
CA ILE A 9 15.75 20.26 -14.40
C ILE A 9 16.93 19.65 -15.12
N GLY A 10 17.06 18.32 -15.05
CA GLY A 10 18.07 17.52 -15.70
C GLY A 10 17.86 17.34 -17.19
N GLU A 11 18.59 16.41 -17.77
CA GLU A 11 18.51 16.09 -19.20
C GLU A 11 17.36 15.10 -19.50
N ASN A 12 16.83 15.14 -20.72
CA ASN A 12 15.74 14.25 -21.20
C ASN A 12 14.45 14.24 -20.37
N VAL A 13 14.19 15.30 -19.61
CA VAL A 13 12.98 15.41 -18.78
C VAL A 13 11.79 15.74 -19.65
N LYS A 14 10.68 15.02 -19.46
CA LYS A 14 9.39 15.27 -20.11
C LYS A 14 8.40 15.79 -19.09
N ILE A 15 7.90 17.00 -19.29
CA ILE A 15 6.94 17.65 -18.41
C ILE A 15 5.65 17.86 -19.19
N GLY A 16 4.55 17.34 -18.66
CA GLY A 16 3.22 17.48 -19.24
C GLY A 16 2.66 18.90 -19.15
N GLU A 17 1.43 19.06 -19.61
CA GLU A 17 0.73 20.36 -19.57
C GLU A 17 0.30 20.69 -18.14
N ASN A 18 0.27 22.00 -17.80
CA ASN A 18 -0.18 22.53 -16.50
C ASN A 18 0.56 21.98 -15.28
N VAL A 19 1.76 21.45 -15.44
CA VAL A 19 2.59 21.01 -14.29
C VAL A 19 3.10 22.25 -13.55
N THR A 20 3.00 22.23 -12.22
CA THR A 20 3.44 23.35 -11.38
C THR A 20 4.41 22.88 -10.29
N PHE A 21 5.37 23.75 -9.96
CA PHE A 21 6.42 23.46 -8.99
C PHE A 21 6.40 24.45 -7.83
N GLY A 22 6.77 23.97 -6.64
CA GLY A 22 7.13 24.79 -5.48
C GLY A 22 8.51 25.44 -5.63
N TYR A 23 9.13 25.79 -4.51
CA TYR A 23 10.50 26.36 -4.47
C TYR A 23 11.52 25.24 -4.29
N ASN A 24 12.72 25.41 -4.87
CA ASN A 24 13.86 24.49 -4.71
C ASN A 24 13.55 23.04 -5.09
N VAL A 25 12.75 22.82 -6.13
CA VAL A 25 12.48 21.48 -6.65
C VAL A 25 13.63 21.03 -7.54
N ILE A 26 14.04 19.77 -7.40
CA ILE A 26 15.09 19.16 -8.21
C ILE A 26 14.46 17.99 -8.98
N ILE A 27 14.55 18.05 -10.30
CA ILE A 27 14.17 16.98 -11.23
C ILE A 27 15.45 16.48 -11.90
N GLU A 28 15.84 15.25 -11.66
CA GLU A 28 17.02 14.65 -12.27
C GLU A 28 16.74 14.16 -13.71
N ASP A 29 17.70 13.46 -14.32
CA ASP A 29 17.63 13.08 -15.73
C ASP A 29 16.57 11.98 -16.00
N ASP A 30 16.08 11.92 -17.25
CA ASP A 30 15.18 10.86 -17.74
C ASP A 30 13.85 10.75 -16.96
N VAL A 31 13.38 11.84 -16.33
CA VAL A 31 12.11 11.90 -15.60
C VAL A 31 10.95 12.22 -16.54
N THR A 32 9.82 11.57 -16.33
CA THR A 32 8.55 11.92 -17.00
C THR A 32 7.52 12.29 -15.95
N ILE A 33 6.88 13.45 -16.12
CA ILE A 33 5.81 13.97 -15.24
C ILE A 33 4.57 14.21 -16.10
N GLY A 34 3.46 13.55 -15.72
CA GLY A 34 2.17 13.67 -16.40
C GLY A 34 1.48 15.01 -16.14
N ASP A 35 0.48 15.28 -16.97
CA ASP A 35 -0.27 16.54 -16.97
C ASP A 35 -0.89 16.88 -15.61
N ASN A 36 -1.12 18.18 -15.37
CA ASN A 36 -1.81 18.71 -14.19
C ASN A 36 -1.19 18.31 -12.84
N SER A 37 0.07 17.88 -12.82
CA SER A 37 0.76 17.45 -11.59
C SER A 37 1.33 18.65 -10.83
N TYR A 38 1.44 18.49 -9.50
CA TYR A 38 2.06 19.47 -8.61
C TYR A 38 3.18 18.84 -7.80
N ILE A 39 4.37 19.46 -7.81
CA ILE A 39 5.51 19.03 -7.01
C ILE A 39 5.90 20.16 -6.07
N ASP A 40 5.71 19.94 -4.78
CA ASP A 40 5.92 20.96 -3.75
C ASP A 40 7.40 21.14 -3.40
N SER A 41 7.65 22.19 -2.65
CA SER A 41 8.96 22.75 -2.33
C SER A 41 9.92 21.75 -1.70
N ASN A 42 11.20 21.89 -2.06
CA ASN A 42 12.32 21.08 -1.57
C ASN A 42 12.22 19.57 -1.89
N SER A 43 11.37 19.18 -2.83
CA SER A 43 11.24 17.78 -3.23
C SER A 43 12.23 17.44 -4.34
N ILE A 44 12.69 16.20 -4.34
CA ILE A 44 13.65 15.66 -5.31
C ILE A 44 12.98 14.52 -6.05
N ILE A 45 12.92 14.61 -7.38
CA ILE A 45 12.54 13.53 -8.26
C ILE A 45 13.81 13.00 -8.90
N ARG A 46 14.21 11.80 -8.53
CA ARG A 46 15.43 11.14 -9.00
C ARG A 46 15.29 10.67 -10.44
N SER A 47 16.41 10.28 -11.02
CA SER A 47 16.47 9.80 -12.41
C SER A 47 15.58 8.58 -12.66
N ASN A 48 15.04 8.46 -13.88
CA ASN A 48 14.20 7.35 -14.35
C ASN A 48 12.86 7.20 -13.60
N VAL A 49 12.32 8.28 -13.03
CA VAL A 49 10.98 8.29 -12.45
C VAL A 49 9.95 8.64 -13.51
N THR A 50 8.88 7.85 -13.55
CA THR A 50 7.65 8.18 -14.29
C THR A 50 6.53 8.44 -13.30
N LEU A 51 5.97 9.64 -13.35
CA LEU A 51 4.83 10.08 -12.55
C LEU A 51 3.63 10.32 -13.48
N GLY A 52 2.52 9.64 -13.21
CA GLY A 52 1.28 9.79 -13.96
C GLY A 52 0.63 11.17 -13.76
N GLU A 53 -0.35 11.47 -14.60
CA GLU A 53 -1.12 12.73 -14.57
C GLU A 53 -1.86 12.96 -13.24
N ASN A 54 -2.25 14.21 -12.98
CA ASN A 54 -3.02 14.64 -11.80
C ASN A 54 -2.37 14.27 -10.46
N SER A 55 -1.05 14.14 -10.41
CA SER A 55 -0.34 13.71 -9.22
C SER A 55 0.08 14.89 -8.35
N PHE A 56 0.00 14.70 -7.03
CA PHE A 56 0.46 15.67 -6.03
C PHE A 56 1.63 15.08 -5.23
N ILE A 57 2.80 15.72 -5.29
CA ILE A 57 3.97 15.41 -4.47
C ILE A 57 4.14 16.52 -3.45
N GLY A 58 3.98 16.20 -2.17
CA GLY A 58 4.13 17.13 -1.06
C GLY A 58 5.58 17.56 -0.85
N ALA A 59 5.77 18.54 0.02
CA ALA A 59 7.09 19.13 0.28
C ALA A 59 8.08 18.13 0.94
N ASN A 60 9.36 18.31 0.66
CA ASN A 60 10.46 17.53 1.23
C ASN A 60 10.35 16.01 0.92
N CYS A 61 9.78 15.62 -0.20
CA CYS A 61 9.73 14.23 -0.65
C CYS A 61 10.99 13.87 -1.44
N ILE A 62 11.37 12.58 -1.37
CA ILE A 62 12.37 11.99 -2.25
C ILE A 62 11.72 10.86 -3.01
N ILE A 63 11.57 11.04 -4.33
CA ILE A 63 10.91 10.11 -5.22
C ILE A 63 11.96 9.47 -6.13
N GLY A 64 12.14 8.15 -6.00
CA GLY A 64 13.18 7.40 -6.69
C GLY A 64 14.48 7.26 -5.90
N GLU A 65 14.41 7.20 -4.56
CA GLU A 65 15.61 7.09 -3.69
C GLU A 65 16.53 5.94 -4.11
N TYR A 66 17.82 6.12 -3.93
CA TYR A 66 18.85 5.18 -4.35
C TYR A 66 18.87 3.90 -3.51
N TRP A 67 19.22 2.81 -4.16
CA TRP A 67 19.50 1.55 -3.46
C TRP A 67 20.88 1.59 -2.79
N MET A 68 21.12 0.63 -1.89
CA MET A 68 22.41 0.50 -1.20
C MET A 68 23.59 0.30 -2.17
N ASP A 69 23.38 -0.32 -3.33
CA ASP A 69 24.40 -0.54 -4.34
C ASP A 69 24.99 0.77 -4.88
N PHE A 70 24.17 1.81 -5.04
CA PHE A 70 24.63 3.17 -5.36
C PHE A 70 25.49 3.77 -4.24
N CYS A 71 25.20 3.47 -2.98
CA CYS A 71 26.02 3.93 -1.85
C CYS A 71 27.41 3.32 -1.88
N ILE A 72 27.54 2.12 -2.41
CA ILE A 72 28.81 1.40 -2.55
C ILE A 72 29.55 1.81 -3.85
N ASP A 73 28.83 1.89 -4.96
CA ASP A 73 29.39 2.24 -6.27
C ASP A 73 28.47 3.26 -6.98
N ARG A 74 28.87 4.51 -7.05
CA ARG A 74 28.11 5.63 -7.63
C ARG A 74 27.76 5.47 -9.11
N LYS A 75 28.30 4.47 -9.79
CA LYS A 75 27.94 4.12 -11.17
C LYS A 75 26.75 3.16 -11.26
N LYS A 76 26.38 2.55 -10.15
CA LYS A 76 25.24 1.63 -10.06
C LYS A 76 24.01 2.41 -9.62
N HIS A 77 23.24 2.89 -10.55
CA HIS A 77 21.94 3.46 -10.31
C HIS A 77 21.06 3.25 -11.55
N CYS A 78 19.83 3.66 -11.48
CA CYS A 78 18.88 3.67 -12.59
C CYS A 78 17.92 2.50 -12.63
N HIS A 79 17.38 2.16 -11.48
CA HIS A 79 16.18 1.36 -11.43
C HIS A 79 14.96 2.28 -11.66
N PRO A 80 14.07 1.96 -12.61
CA PRO A 80 12.89 2.80 -12.86
C PRO A 80 11.93 2.78 -11.66
N LEU A 81 11.33 3.92 -11.38
CA LEU A 81 10.17 4.03 -10.50
C LEU A 81 8.98 4.46 -11.33
N ILE A 82 7.86 3.74 -11.23
CA ILE A 82 6.62 4.07 -11.92
C ILE A 82 5.53 4.32 -10.90
N ILE A 83 4.91 5.49 -10.98
CA ILE A 83 3.77 5.87 -10.17
C ILE A 83 2.63 6.22 -11.11
N GLY A 84 1.48 5.54 -10.96
CA GLY A 84 0.29 5.76 -11.77
C GLY A 84 -0.31 7.16 -11.58
N LYS A 85 -1.33 7.46 -12.35
CA LYS A 85 -2.06 8.74 -12.27
C LYS A 85 -2.80 8.90 -10.94
N ASP A 86 -3.23 10.15 -10.67
CA ASP A 86 -4.03 10.51 -9.49
C ASP A 86 -3.33 10.19 -8.16
N ALA A 87 -2.00 10.18 -8.13
CA ALA A 87 -1.23 9.90 -6.94
C ALA A 87 -1.21 11.08 -5.96
N LEU A 88 -1.38 10.79 -4.66
CA LEU A 88 -1.26 11.77 -3.58
C LEU A 88 -0.16 11.36 -2.61
N ILE A 89 1.03 11.91 -2.77
CA ILE A 89 2.18 11.63 -1.90
C ILE A 89 2.41 12.82 -0.97
N ARG A 90 2.15 12.64 0.32
CA ARG A 90 2.25 13.71 1.31
C ARG A 90 3.69 13.91 1.78
N SER A 91 3.90 15.11 2.32
CA SER A 91 5.21 15.65 2.66
C SER A 91 6.10 14.72 3.49
N GLY A 92 7.39 14.74 3.18
CA GLY A 92 8.43 13.99 3.87
C GLY A 92 8.51 12.52 3.52
N SER A 93 7.74 12.04 2.53
CA SER A 93 7.78 10.65 2.12
C SER A 93 9.00 10.32 1.26
N ILE A 94 9.50 9.10 1.39
CA ILE A 94 10.65 8.58 0.65
C ILE A 94 10.22 7.31 -0.08
N ILE A 95 10.28 7.32 -1.40
CA ILE A 95 9.95 6.18 -2.24
C ILE A 95 11.18 5.77 -3.04
N TYR A 96 11.61 4.52 -2.86
CA TYR A 96 12.79 3.99 -3.51
C TYR A 96 12.53 3.61 -4.97
N ALA A 97 13.55 3.76 -5.79
CA ALA A 97 13.57 3.27 -7.17
C ALA A 97 13.32 1.76 -7.25
N GLY A 98 12.99 1.25 -8.44
CA GLY A 98 12.70 -0.16 -8.69
C GLY A 98 11.33 -0.63 -8.22
N SER A 99 10.49 0.29 -7.77
CA SER A 99 9.13 -0.01 -7.29
C SER A 99 8.07 0.44 -8.31
N THR A 100 6.87 -0.09 -8.17
CA THR A 100 5.73 0.30 -9.01
C THR A 100 4.51 0.55 -8.14
N MET A 101 3.77 1.63 -8.40
CA MET A 101 2.50 1.96 -7.78
C MET A 101 1.44 2.17 -8.85
N GLY A 102 0.26 1.62 -8.63
CA GLY A 102 -0.88 1.79 -9.50
C GLY A 102 -1.52 3.17 -9.42
N GLU A 103 -2.66 3.31 -10.07
CA GLU A 103 -3.46 4.53 -10.09
C GLU A 103 -4.07 4.83 -8.71
N GLY A 104 -4.22 6.12 -8.37
CA GLY A 104 -4.85 6.56 -7.12
C GLY A 104 -4.08 6.21 -5.86
N PHE A 105 -2.77 5.94 -5.96
CA PHE A 105 -1.92 5.63 -4.82
C PHE A 105 -1.80 6.83 -3.86
N GLN A 106 -1.94 6.59 -2.56
CA GLN A 106 -1.90 7.67 -1.57
C GLN A 106 -1.00 7.35 -0.37
N THR A 107 -0.25 8.35 0.09
CA THR A 107 0.49 8.27 1.36
C THR A 107 -0.03 9.28 2.38
N GLY A 108 0.13 8.95 3.66
CA GLY A 108 0.24 9.94 4.73
C GLY A 108 1.60 10.66 4.68
N HIS A 109 1.91 11.41 5.75
CA HIS A 109 3.20 12.08 5.86
C HIS A 109 4.31 11.11 6.28
N GLN A 110 5.54 11.34 5.81
CA GLN A 110 6.74 10.61 6.26
C GLN A 110 6.61 9.10 6.10
N VAL A 111 6.06 8.65 4.97
CA VAL A 111 5.99 7.23 4.60
C VAL A 111 7.28 6.84 3.91
N THR A 112 7.81 5.66 4.25
CA THR A 112 8.94 5.05 3.54
C THR A 112 8.48 3.82 2.77
N ILE A 113 8.80 3.75 1.47
CA ILE A 113 8.56 2.57 0.64
C ILE A 113 9.89 2.16 0.03
N ARG A 114 10.36 0.98 0.43
CA ARG A 114 11.64 0.44 -0.01
C ARG A 114 11.56 -0.11 -1.43
N GLU A 115 12.73 -0.47 -1.93
CA GLU A 115 12.96 -0.95 -3.29
C GLU A 115 12.16 -2.22 -3.64
N LYS A 116 11.79 -2.35 -4.92
CA LYS A 116 11.09 -3.51 -5.48
C LYS A 116 9.71 -3.79 -4.87
N ALA A 117 9.08 -2.78 -4.29
CA ALA A 117 7.69 -2.89 -3.89
C ALA A 117 6.78 -2.82 -5.12
N LYS A 118 5.80 -3.72 -5.21
CA LYS A 118 4.73 -3.70 -6.20
C LYS A 118 3.43 -3.38 -5.49
N ILE A 119 2.85 -2.24 -5.80
CA ILE A 119 1.65 -1.74 -5.13
C ILE A 119 0.56 -1.53 -6.16
N GLY A 120 -0.62 -2.08 -5.92
CA GLY A 120 -1.78 -2.00 -6.80
C GLY A 120 -2.45 -0.64 -6.82
N ASN A 121 -3.66 -0.62 -7.39
CA ASN A 121 -4.46 0.59 -7.55
C ASN A 121 -5.18 0.99 -6.25
N HIS A 122 -5.40 2.29 -6.06
CA HIS A 122 -6.18 2.86 -4.97
C HIS A 122 -5.73 2.45 -3.56
N VAL A 123 -4.44 2.16 -3.40
CA VAL A 123 -3.82 1.83 -2.11
C VAL A 123 -3.58 3.09 -1.29
N SER A 124 -3.85 3.02 0.01
CA SER A 124 -3.58 4.11 0.95
C SER A 124 -2.64 3.63 2.07
N VAL A 125 -1.51 4.32 2.26
CA VAL A 125 -0.50 4.02 3.29
C VAL A 125 -0.46 5.18 4.29
N GLY A 126 -0.81 4.92 5.55
CA GLY A 126 -0.92 5.93 6.60
C GLY A 126 0.43 6.53 7.03
N THR A 127 0.35 7.67 7.70
CA THR A 127 1.52 8.44 8.20
C THR A 127 2.49 7.58 9.00
N LEU A 128 3.81 7.80 8.80
CA LEU A 128 4.90 7.11 9.50
C LEU A 128 4.92 5.58 9.28
N SER A 129 4.29 5.09 8.24
CA SER A 129 4.37 3.67 7.88
C SER A 129 5.63 3.38 7.06
N ASP A 130 6.11 2.13 7.17
CA ASP A 130 7.30 1.64 6.50
C ASP A 130 6.98 0.33 5.79
N ILE A 131 7.13 0.32 4.46
CA ILE A 131 7.00 -0.87 3.62
C ILE A 131 8.40 -1.28 3.19
N GLN A 132 8.84 -2.44 3.65
CA GLN A 132 10.14 -3.00 3.29
C GLN A 132 10.19 -3.48 1.84
N GLY A 133 11.39 -3.78 1.35
CA GLY A 133 11.60 -4.17 -0.04
C GLY A 133 10.99 -5.51 -0.43
N ASN A 134 10.78 -5.72 -1.74
CA ASN A 134 10.22 -6.95 -2.31
C ASN A 134 8.83 -7.34 -1.76
N CYS A 135 8.00 -6.37 -1.40
CA CYS A 135 6.62 -6.59 -0.99
C CYS A 135 5.66 -6.49 -2.18
N GLU A 136 4.57 -7.26 -2.13
CA GLU A 136 3.45 -7.16 -3.07
C GLU A 136 2.19 -6.74 -2.31
N ILE A 137 1.60 -5.62 -2.71
CA ILE A 137 0.40 -5.06 -2.11
C ILE A 137 -0.67 -4.96 -3.20
N GLY A 138 -1.80 -5.58 -2.99
CA GLY A 138 -2.93 -5.61 -3.91
C GLY A 138 -3.67 -4.29 -4.02
N ASN A 139 -4.82 -4.32 -4.69
CA ASN A 139 -5.65 -3.15 -4.92
C ASN A 139 -6.51 -2.81 -3.71
N TYR A 140 -6.86 -1.53 -3.56
CA TYR A 140 -7.75 -1.04 -2.50
C TYR A 140 -7.33 -1.39 -1.07
N VAL A 141 -6.04 -1.72 -0.85
CA VAL A 141 -5.50 -1.97 0.49
C VAL A 141 -5.45 -0.66 1.27
N ARG A 142 -5.90 -0.72 2.53
CA ARG A 142 -5.93 0.41 3.46
C ARG A 142 -5.02 0.16 4.66
N MET A 143 -3.93 0.90 4.74
CA MET A 143 -3.01 0.87 5.88
C MET A 143 -3.16 2.16 6.67
N HIS A 144 -3.40 2.05 7.96
CA HIS A 144 -3.39 3.18 8.89
C HIS A 144 -1.95 3.58 9.26
N SER A 145 -1.81 4.57 10.16
CA SER A 145 -0.52 5.12 10.54
C SER A 145 0.34 4.13 11.33
N ASN A 146 1.67 4.25 11.20
CA ASN A 146 2.65 3.45 11.92
C ASN A 146 2.55 1.93 11.64
N VAL A 147 2.18 1.56 10.44
CA VAL A 147 2.20 0.16 9.98
C VAL A 147 3.60 -0.19 9.48
N HIS A 148 4.10 -1.36 9.90
CA HIS A 148 5.34 -1.92 9.37
C HIS A 148 5.06 -3.20 8.59
N ILE A 149 5.44 -3.21 7.32
CA ILE A 149 5.34 -4.38 6.44
C ILE A 149 6.74 -4.96 6.22
N GLY A 150 7.00 -6.10 6.83
CA GLY A 150 8.27 -6.81 6.68
C GLY A 150 8.52 -7.28 5.24
N GLN A 151 9.78 -7.37 4.87
CA GLN A 151 10.22 -7.79 3.54
C GLN A 151 9.59 -9.13 3.11
N LEU A 152 9.31 -9.27 1.82
CA LEU A 152 8.67 -10.44 1.19
C LEU A 152 7.20 -10.66 1.58
N SER A 153 6.57 -9.74 2.28
CA SER A 153 5.15 -9.86 2.58
C SER A 153 4.28 -9.65 1.34
N VAL A 154 3.17 -10.38 1.31
CA VAL A 154 2.12 -10.27 0.31
C VAL A 154 0.84 -9.85 1.02
N VAL A 155 0.21 -8.79 0.56
CA VAL A 155 -1.07 -8.30 1.05
C VAL A 155 -2.02 -8.25 -0.15
N ASP A 156 -3.01 -9.11 -0.15
CA ASP A 156 -3.97 -9.18 -1.27
C ASP A 156 -4.99 -8.02 -1.23
N ASP A 157 -5.89 -8.00 -2.18
CA ASP A 157 -6.82 -6.91 -2.41
C ASP A 157 -7.79 -6.69 -1.24
N PHE A 158 -8.22 -5.45 -1.05
CA PHE A 158 -9.22 -5.04 -0.07
C PHE A 158 -8.87 -5.32 1.40
N VAL A 159 -7.60 -5.58 1.72
CA VAL A 159 -7.15 -5.79 3.09
C VAL A 159 -7.11 -4.47 3.87
N TRP A 160 -7.51 -4.52 5.15
CA TRP A 160 -7.40 -3.41 6.09
C TRP A 160 -6.38 -3.70 7.17
N ILE A 161 -5.37 -2.82 7.32
CA ILE A 161 -4.33 -2.91 8.34
C ILE A 161 -4.39 -1.67 9.20
N TYR A 162 -4.65 -1.86 10.49
CA TYR A 162 -4.87 -0.80 11.45
C TYR A 162 -3.57 -0.30 12.09
N PRO A 163 -3.61 0.83 12.85
CA PRO A 163 -2.39 1.46 13.36
C PRO A 163 -1.53 0.51 14.19
N TYR A 164 -0.20 0.69 14.07
CA TYR A 164 0.81 -0.05 14.83
C TYR A 164 0.83 -1.56 14.59
N VAL A 165 0.31 -2.04 13.49
CA VAL A 165 0.47 -3.44 13.07
C VAL A 165 1.88 -3.64 12.54
N VAL A 166 2.48 -4.77 12.92
CA VAL A 166 3.81 -5.20 12.46
C VAL A 166 3.72 -6.57 11.82
N LEU A 167 4.06 -6.65 10.54
CA LEU A 167 4.32 -7.92 9.85
C LEU A 167 5.82 -8.18 9.89
N THR A 168 6.23 -9.29 10.49
CA THR A 168 7.64 -9.64 10.66
C THR A 168 8.10 -10.61 9.56
N ASN A 169 9.41 -10.75 9.36
CA ASN A 169 9.96 -11.54 8.26
C ASN A 169 11.18 -12.43 8.60
N ASP A 170 11.72 -12.33 9.83
CA ASP A 170 12.84 -13.18 10.27
C ASP A 170 12.35 -14.18 11.32
N PRO A 171 12.22 -15.48 10.97
CA PRO A 171 11.70 -16.49 11.89
C PRO A 171 12.64 -16.86 13.03
N THR A 172 13.94 -16.61 12.88
CA THR A 172 14.99 -16.97 13.87
C THR A 172 16.06 -15.89 13.97
N PRO A 173 15.67 -14.65 14.40
CA PRO A 173 16.58 -13.50 14.38
C PRO A 173 17.80 -13.65 15.29
N PRO A 174 19.02 -13.27 14.81
CA PRO A 174 19.29 -12.81 13.45
C PRO A 174 19.52 -13.98 12.50
N SER A 175 18.93 -13.92 11.30
CA SER A 175 19.18 -14.92 10.26
C SER A 175 19.26 -14.30 8.86
N ASP A 176 19.81 -15.08 7.91
CA ASP A 176 19.81 -14.73 6.48
C ASP A 176 18.59 -15.32 5.75
N HIS A 177 17.63 -15.86 6.49
CA HIS A 177 16.47 -16.56 5.96
C HIS A 177 15.20 -15.75 6.26
N PHE A 178 14.71 -15.03 5.26
CA PHE A 178 13.51 -14.22 5.42
C PHE A 178 12.31 -14.89 4.77
N VAL A 179 11.16 -14.78 5.42
CA VAL A 179 9.87 -15.20 4.90
C VAL A 179 8.81 -14.18 5.30
N GLY A 180 8.08 -13.67 4.31
CA GLY A 180 7.03 -12.67 4.54
C GLY A 180 5.75 -13.29 5.11
N VAL A 181 4.84 -12.42 5.49
CA VAL A 181 3.46 -12.74 5.86
C VAL A 181 2.59 -12.65 4.61
N HIS A 182 1.60 -13.52 4.47
CA HIS A 182 0.58 -13.39 3.45
C HIS A 182 -0.78 -13.07 4.07
N ILE A 183 -1.39 -11.97 3.65
CA ILE A 183 -2.74 -11.57 4.08
C ILE A 183 -3.67 -11.68 2.88
N HIS A 184 -4.66 -12.58 2.99
CA HIS A 184 -5.62 -12.87 1.94
C HIS A 184 -6.74 -11.80 1.83
N PRO A 185 -7.49 -11.77 0.72
CA PRO A 185 -8.44 -10.69 0.45
C PRO A 185 -9.45 -10.46 1.57
N PHE A 186 -9.83 -9.20 1.75
CA PHE A 186 -10.82 -8.74 2.72
C PHE A 186 -10.47 -8.97 4.20
N ALA A 187 -9.33 -9.57 4.52
CA ALA A 187 -8.90 -9.75 5.90
C ALA A 187 -8.62 -8.41 6.60
N ILE A 188 -8.78 -8.41 7.91
CA ILE A 188 -8.54 -7.25 8.77
C ILE A 188 -7.50 -7.60 9.83
N VAL A 189 -6.46 -6.78 9.95
CA VAL A 189 -5.50 -6.85 11.04
C VAL A 189 -5.62 -5.61 11.91
N ALA A 190 -6.18 -5.78 13.11
CA ALA A 190 -6.51 -4.66 14.00
C ALA A 190 -5.30 -4.13 14.78
N THR A 191 -5.47 -2.95 15.34
CA THR A 191 -4.46 -2.10 15.97
C THR A 191 -3.51 -2.86 16.90
N GLY A 192 -2.20 -2.62 16.72
CA GLY A 192 -1.15 -3.12 17.61
C GLY A 192 -0.90 -4.62 17.54
N SER A 193 -1.40 -5.30 16.51
CA SER A 193 -1.14 -6.73 16.30
C SER A 193 0.23 -6.97 15.70
N VAL A 194 0.83 -8.10 16.05
CA VAL A 194 2.10 -8.58 15.49
C VAL A 194 1.85 -9.93 14.80
N VAL A 195 2.24 -10.04 13.54
CA VAL A 195 2.14 -11.29 12.78
C VAL A 195 3.53 -11.85 12.57
N MET A 196 3.73 -13.11 12.99
CA MET A 196 5.01 -13.78 12.89
C MET A 196 5.34 -14.17 11.44
N PRO A 197 6.63 -14.38 11.10
CA PRO A 197 7.05 -14.70 9.74
C PRO A 197 6.41 -15.98 9.19
N GLY A 198 6.08 -15.96 7.89
CA GLY A 198 5.53 -17.13 7.19
C GLY A 198 4.09 -17.49 7.56
N ILE A 199 3.36 -16.57 8.16
CA ILE A 199 1.96 -16.79 8.54
C ILE A 199 1.03 -16.34 7.40
N ASP A 200 0.02 -17.18 7.13
CA ASP A 200 -1.12 -16.85 6.28
C ASP A 200 -2.29 -16.36 7.14
N ILE A 201 -2.84 -15.19 6.79
CA ILE A 201 -4.06 -14.63 7.36
C ILE A 201 -5.19 -14.85 6.34
N GLY A 202 -6.08 -15.80 6.62
CA GLY A 202 -7.12 -16.23 5.69
C GLY A 202 -8.12 -15.13 5.31
N GLN A 203 -8.78 -15.32 4.18
CA GLN A 203 -9.76 -14.40 3.62
C GLN A 203 -10.87 -14.06 4.64
N ASP A 204 -11.34 -12.81 4.62
CA ASP A 204 -12.41 -12.33 5.50
C ASP A 204 -12.15 -12.53 7.01
N SER A 205 -10.94 -12.92 7.42
CA SER A 205 -10.64 -13.10 8.84
C SER A 205 -10.40 -11.77 9.56
N LEU A 206 -10.51 -11.80 10.87
CA LEU A 206 -10.27 -10.66 11.76
C LEU A 206 -9.23 -11.02 12.82
N VAL A 207 -8.06 -10.41 12.72
CA VAL A 207 -7.08 -10.39 13.80
C VAL A 207 -7.43 -9.25 14.74
N ALA A 208 -7.83 -9.55 15.97
CA ALA A 208 -8.24 -8.57 16.97
C ALA A 208 -7.05 -7.74 17.48
N ALA A 209 -7.34 -6.53 17.98
CA ALA A 209 -6.31 -5.61 18.45
C ALA A 209 -5.39 -6.22 19.53
N GLY A 210 -4.08 -5.94 19.42
CA GLY A 210 -3.05 -6.42 20.34
C GLY A 210 -2.77 -7.93 20.25
N CYS A 211 -3.19 -8.59 19.17
CA CYS A 211 -2.96 -10.01 18.97
C CYS A 211 -1.54 -10.30 18.49
N THR A 212 -0.90 -11.37 19.02
CA THR A 212 0.33 -11.93 18.46
C THR A 212 -0.01 -13.22 17.71
N VAL A 213 -0.02 -13.14 16.36
CA VAL A 213 -0.38 -14.28 15.51
C VAL A 213 0.83 -15.16 15.27
N THR A 214 0.78 -16.38 15.75
CA THR A 214 1.88 -17.35 15.69
C THR A 214 1.56 -18.60 14.86
N LYS A 215 0.37 -18.67 14.27
CA LYS A 215 -0.11 -19.76 13.41
C LYS A 215 -1.01 -19.18 12.33
N ASN A 216 -1.13 -19.90 11.22
CA ASN A 216 -2.05 -19.54 10.16
C ASN A 216 -3.47 -19.34 10.69
N VAL A 217 -4.16 -18.39 10.10
CA VAL A 217 -5.54 -18.03 10.44
C VAL A 217 -6.45 -18.53 9.32
N GLU A 218 -7.41 -19.37 9.70
CA GLU A 218 -8.41 -19.87 8.75
C GLU A 218 -9.33 -18.74 8.26
N PRO A 219 -9.87 -18.82 7.04
CA PRO A 219 -10.86 -17.89 6.55
C PRO A 219 -12.02 -17.70 7.54
N TYR A 220 -12.59 -16.50 7.56
CA TYR A 220 -13.70 -16.09 8.44
C TYR A 220 -13.41 -16.16 9.95
N SER A 221 -12.20 -16.52 10.37
CA SER A 221 -11.88 -16.66 11.80
C SER A 221 -11.64 -15.31 12.47
N VAL A 222 -12.12 -15.20 13.72
CA VAL A 222 -11.69 -14.14 14.66
C VAL A 222 -10.58 -14.70 15.55
N VAL A 223 -9.37 -14.14 15.41
CA VAL A 223 -8.20 -14.53 16.21
C VAL A 223 -7.87 -13.42 17.20
N MET A 224 -7.67 -13.78 18.47
CA MET A 224 -7.34 -12.82 19.53
C MET A 224 -6.42 -13.38 20.60
N GLY A 225 -5.72 -12.48 21.28
CA GLY A 225 -4.84 -12.74 22.43
C GLY A 225 -3.37 -12.91 22.07
N ASN A 226 -2.56 -13.18 23.08
CA ASN A 226 -1.11 -13.43 22.97
C ASN A 226 -0.76 -14.71 23.75
N PRO A 227 -0.43 -15.84 23.07
CA PRO A 227 -0.50 -16.04 21.62
C PRO A 227 -1.93 -16.05 21.09
N GLY A 228 -2.11 -15.64 19.81
CA GLY A 228 -3.39 -15.60 19.13
C GLY A 228 -4.05 -16.96 19.01
N LYS A 229 -5.35 -17.02 19.28
CA LYS A 229 -6.19 -18.22 19.15
C LYS A 229 -7.50 -17.86 18.48
N ALA A 230 -7.98 -18.73 17.58
CA ALA A 230 -9.32 -18.61 17.03
C ALA A 230 -10.37 -18.68 18.16
N ARG A 231 -11.33 -17.77 18.15
CA ARG A 231 -12.33 -17.61 19.23
C ARG A 231 -13.76 -17.54 18.73
N ALA A 232 -13.97 -17.12 17.48
CA ALA A 232 -15.28 -16.96 16.90
C ALA A 232 -15.19 -16.98 15.36
N ASP A 233 -16.32 -17.00 14.72
CA ASP A 233 -16.48 -16.70 13.29
C ASP A 233 -16.84 -15.21 13.13
N VAL A 234 -16.29 -14.52 12.13
CA VAL A 234 -16.57 -13.10 11.88
C VAL A 234 -18.07 -12.85 11.57
N ARG A 235 -18.72 -13.83 10.94
CA ARG A 235 -20.14 -13.77 10.56
C ARG A 235 -21.08 -13.71 11.75
N ASP A 236 -20.61 -14.12 12.95
CA ASP A 236 -21.36 -14.04 14.19
C ASP A 236 -21.28 -12.64 14.87
N ILE A 237 -20.38 -11.77 14.37
CA ILE A 237 -20.17 -10.45 14.97
C ILE A 237 -21.29 -9.50 14.55
N LYS A 238 -21.92 -8.89 15.57
CA LYS A 238 -22.97 -7.91 15.40
C LYS A 238 -22.54 -6.54 15.91
N SER A 239 -23.09 -5.50 15.30
CA SER A 239 -22.95 -4.13 15.77
C SER A 239 -23.50 -4.00 17.20
N LYS A 240 -22.72 -3.41 18.09
CA LYS A 240 -23.18 -3.09 19.46
C LYS A 240 -24.26 -2.00 19.50
N PHE A 241 -24.43 -1.26 18.41
CA PHE A 241 -25.38 -0.15 18.32
C PHE A 241 -26.70 -0.57 17.68
N THR A 242 -26.66 -1.42 16.63
CA THR A 242 -27.84 -1.79 15.84
C THR A 242 -28.27 -3.24 16.05
N GLY A 243 -27.38 -4.11 16.54
CA GLY A 243 -27.63 -5.55 16.64
C GLY A 243 -27.53 -6.32 15.32
N GLU A 244 -27.30 -5.61 14.21
CA GLU A 244 -27.19 -6.21 12.87
C GLU A 244 -25.79 -6.78 12.60
N PRO A 245 -25.64 -7.76 11.70
CA PRO A 245 -24.34 -8.25 11.24
C PRO A 245 -23.49 -7.10 10.68
N VAL A 246 -22.16 -7.18 10.84
CA VAL A 246 -21.21 -6.19 10.32
C VAL A 246 -20.09 -6.83 9.51
N TYR A 247 -20.10 -8.15 9.36
CA TYR A 247 -19.16 -8.93 8.55
C TYR A 247 -19.89 -9.99 7.70
N PRO A 248 -19.33 -10.37 6.56
CA PRO A 248 -18.12 -9.81 5.94
C PRO A 248 -18.27 -8.31 5.62
N TRP A 249 -17.27 -7.53 5.99
CA TRP A 249 -17.33 -6.07 5.95
C TRP A 249 -17.67 -5.49 4.56
N ARG A 250 -17.31 -6.18 3.48
CA ARG A 250 -17.58 -5.76 2.10
C ARG A 250 -19.08 -5.54 1.80
N HIS A 251 -19.98 -6.19 2.53
CA HIS A 251 -21.42 -6.02 2.40
C HIS A 251 -21.98 -4.87 3.27
N HIS A 252 -21.16 -4.30 4.15
CA HIS A 252 -21.59 -3.30 5.16
C HIS A 252 -20.83 -1.98 5.08
N PHE A 253 -19.75 -1.92 4.29
CA PHE A 253 -18.91 -0.74 4.13
C PHE A 253 -18.63 -0.46 2.66
N HIS A 254 -18.93 0.77 2.20
CA HIS A 254 -18.87 1.14 0.80
C HIS A 254 -17.88 2.28 0.50
N ASN A 255 -17.54 3.11 1.50
CA ASN A 255 -16.73 4.31 1.28
C ASN A 255 -15.35 3.97 0.71
N TYR A 256 -14.97 4.68 -0.38
CA TYR A 256 -13.69 4.53 -1.06
C TYR A 256 -13.43 3.15 -1.70
N MET A 257 -14.47 2.36 -1.87
CA MET A 257 -14.41 1.06 -2.54
C MET A 257 -14.98 1.17 -3.95
N PRO A 258 -14.66 0.24 -4.87
CA PRO A 258 -15.19 0.30 -6.23
C PRO A 258 -16.71 0.15 -6.29
N TRP A 259 -17.34 -0.33 -5.22
CA TRP A 259 -18.80 -0.44 -5.08
C TRP A 259 -19.43 0.70 -4.25
N SER A 260 -18.76 1.85 -4.12
CA SER A 260 -19.25 3.00 -3.33
C SER A 260 -20.60 3.56 -3.81
N GLU A 261 -20.86 3.50 -5.12
CA GLU A 261 -22.10 3.98 -5.75
C GLU A 261 -23.19 2.88 -5.86
N SER A 262 -22.90 1.66 -5.37
CA SER A 262 -23.79 0.50 -5.42
C SER A 262 -23.65 -0.33 -4.15
N ASP A 263 -23.70 -1.63 -4.26
CA ASP A 263 -23.31 -2.60 -3.23
C ASP A 263 -22.30 -3.60 -3.80
N PHE A 264 -21.61 -4.33 -2.89
CA PHE A 264 -20.60 -5.29 -3.27
C PHE A 264 -21.12 -6.34 -4.25
N THR A 265 -22.29 -6.92 -4.01
CA THR A 265 -22.85 -8.00 -4.85
C THR A 265 -23.14 -7.50 -6.26
N THR A 266 -23.73 -6.30 -6.39
CA THR A 266 -24.00 -5.66 -7.68
C THR A 266 -22.71 -5.40 -8.44
N TRP A 267 -21.71 -4.82 -7.79
CA TRP A 267 -20.41 -4.56 -8.38
C TRP A 267 -19.72 -5.86 -8.80
N TYR A 268 -19.63 -6.86 -7.91
CA TYR A 268 -18.99 -8.13 -8.18
C TYR A 268 -19.62 -8.87 -9.38
N ASN A 269 -20.95 -8.87 -9.49
CA ASN A 269 -21.66 -9.47 -10.61
C ASN A 269 -21.49 -8.70 -11.93
N SER A 270 -21.05 -7.45 -11.89
CA SER A 270 -20.73 -6.67 -13.10
C SER A 270 -19.35 -6.95 -13.68
N LEU A 271 -18.44 -7.57 -12.88
CA LEU A 271 -17.09 -7.89 -13.32
C LEU A 271 -17.06 -9.06 -14.30
N ASN A 272 -16.18 -8.97 -15.29
CA ASN A 272 -15.84 -10.11 -16.14
C ASN A 272 -14.78 -11.00 -15.46
N LEU A 273 -14.48 -12.17 -16.03
CA LEU A 273 -13.54 -13.13 -15.44
C LEU A 273 -12.11 -12.57 -15.32
N GLU A 274 -11.69 -11.74 -16.28
CA GLU A 274 -10.37 -11.12 -16.26
C GLU A 274 -10.26 -10.11 -15.10
N GLU A 275 -11.29 -9.30 -14.89
CA GLU A 275 -11.37 -8.34 -13.78
C GLU A 275 -11.38 -9.05 -12.42
N ILE A 276 -12.13 -10.15 -12.29
CA ILE A 276 -12.16 -10.97 -11.07
C ILE A 276 -10.78 -11.55 -10.76
N CYS A 277 -10.07 -12.08 -11.76
CA CYS A 277 -8.70 -12.56 -11.58
C CYS A 277 -7.73 -11.44 -11.23
N ASN A 278 -7.88 -10.25 -11.83
CA ASN A 278 -7.06 -9.07 -11.54
C ASN A 278 -7.22 -8.59 -10.10
N TYR A 279 -8.38 -8.79 -9.49
CA TYR A 279 -8.63 -8.51 -8.06
C TYR A 279 -8.27 -9.67 -7.13
N LYS A 280 -7.72 -10.78 -7.64
CA LYS A 280 -7.39 -11.98 -6.83
C LYS A 280 -8.54 -12.47 -5.92
N ILE A 281 -9.76 -12.26 -6.35
CA ILE A 281 -11.00 -12.62 -5.63
C ILE A 281 -11.75 -13.81 -6.26
N ASP A 282 -11.08 -14.55 -7.11
CA ASP A 282 -11.59 -15.78 -7.76
C ASP A 282 -12.01 -16.87 -6.75
N SER A 283 -11.46 -16.85 -5.54
CA SER A 283 -11.91 -17.73 -4.45
C SER A 283 -13.36 -17.50 -4.04
N LEU A 284 -13.92 -16.30 -4.23
CA LEU A 284 -15.31 -15.98 -3.95
C LEU A 284 -16.31 -16.63 -4.94
N ILE A 285 -15.85 -17.00 -6.15
CA ILE A 285 -16.70 -17.59 -7.18
C ILE A 285 -17.39 -18.88 -6.70
N LYS A 286 -16.77 -19.61 -5.77
CA LYS A 286 -17.29 -20.87 -5.25
C LYS A 286 -18.33 -20.68 -4.16
N GLU A 287 -18.25 -19.59 -3.39
CA GLU A 287 -19.11 -19.38 -2.22
C GLU A 287 -20.39 -18.59 -2.51
N GLU A 288 -20.38 -17.71 -3.52
CA GLU A 288 -21.57 -16.90 -3.87
C GLU A 288 -22.47 -17.52 -4.93
N ARG A 289 -22.08 -18.66 -5.51
CA ARG A 289 -22.89 -19.41 -6.50
C ARG A 289 -23.55 -20.67 -5.93
N GLU A 290 -23.30 -21.01 -4.68
CA GLU A 290 -24.00 -22.02 -3.90
C GLU A 290 -25.09 -21.39 -3.00
#